data_b1a13b38da48da6f303c41c628968836
#
_entry.id   b1a13b38da48da6f303c41c628968836
#
_cell.length_a   1.000
_cell.length_b   1.000
_cell.length_c   1.000
_cell.angle_alpha   90.00
_cell.angle_beta   90.00
_cell.angle_gamma   90.00
#
_symmetry.space_group_name_H-M   'P 1'
#
loop_
_entity.id
_entity.type
_entity.pdbx_description
1 polymer ?
#
loop_
_entity_poly.entity_id
_entity_poly.type
_entity_poly.pdbx_seq_one_letter_code
_entity_poly.pdbx_strand_id
1 'polypeptide(L)'
;MGCYFCGGEVSGVEHIPPRSFFPKGKRQSLITVDSCDTHNQAKSKEDEYIRAILLSSIKLDGQHQIEGLRDTNARALERGVKRAFERRPTKEQAKEVLDIIEKYEGDPRAGAKTFNEIDSKGIMDFGLMTLLNKDAREESVVGNNGEEIKTTSFIYDQKRFDIFFECMARGIFFHELGERWEGRVNVLSHTFLKDDAAQRDKNLSNEYLQHFDWSEAKGAQNEYFCYEGANKLNPVTKERESIFFNFCIFKTFYFTAIFQF
;
A
#
# COMPACT_ATOMS: atom_id res chain seq x y z
N MET A 1 26.29 -11.85 -2.31
CA MET A 1 24.85 -12.12 -2.40
C MET A 1 24.29 -11.25 -3.51
N GLY A 2 23.22 -11.65 -4.19
CA GLY A 2 22.57 -10.86 -5.22
C GLY A 2 21.36 -10.09 -4.68
N CYS A 3 20.61 -9.44 -5.55
CA CYS A 3 19.37 -8.75 -5.22
C CYS A 3 18.40 -9.69 -4.50
N TYR A 4 17.82 -9.23 -3.40
CA TYR A 4 16.88 -9.97 -2.55
C TYR A 4 15.69 -10.59 -3.30
N PHE A 5 15.30 -9.97 -4.40
CA PHE A 5 14.13 -10.40 -5.19
C PHE A 5 14.51 -11.30 -6.35
N CYS A 6 15.43 -10.88 -7.25
CA CYS A 6 15.74 -11.59 -8.49
C CYS A 6 17.11 -12.26 -8.51
N GLY A 7 17.97 -12.05 -7.51
CA GLY A 7 19.34 -12.58 -7.48
C GLY A 7 20.32 -11.88 -8.42
N GLY A 8 19.88 -10.86 -9.19
CA GLY A 8 20.72 -10.10 -10.11
C GLY A 8 21.76 -9.22 -9.39
N GLU A 9 22.55 -8.50 -10.19
CA GLU A 9 23.60 -7.61 -9.69
C GLU A 9 23.03 -6.54 -8.76
N VAL A 10 23.71 -6.32 -7.63
CA VAL A 10 23.31 -5.33 -6.61
C VAL A 10 23.79 -3.95 -7.03
N SER A 11 22.89 -2.98 -7.11
CA SER A 11 23.18 -1.57 -7.38
C SER A 11 22.93 -0.67 -6.17
N GLY A 12 22.31 -1.18 -5.12
CA GLY A 12 22.01 -0.41 -3.92
C GLY A 12 21.30 -1.24 -2.84
N VAL A 13 20.68 -0.54 -1.91
CA VAL A 13 19.90 -1.16 -0.83
C VAL A 13 18.46 -0.67 -0.87
N GLU A 14 17.54 -1.59 -0.62
CA GLU A 14 16.11 -1.30 -0.46
C GLU A 14 15.75 -1.29 1.02
N HIS A 15 14.86 -0.40 1.41
CA HIS A 15 14.31 -0.34 2.76
C HIS A 15 12.97 -1.09 2.84
N ILE A 16 12.80 -1.88 3.87
CA ILE A 16 11.59 -2.68 4.10
C ILE A 16 10.90 -2.25 5.41
N PRO A 17 9.74 -1.58 5.35
CA PRO A 17 9.14 -0.94 4.18
C PRO A 17 9.94 0.28 3.69
N PRO A 18 9.58 0.86 2.52
CA PRO A 18 10.27 2.03 1.98
C PRO A 18 10.40 3.18 2.99
N ARG A 19 11.50 3.93 2.95
CA ARG A 19 11.79 5.05 3.88
C ARG A 19 10.67 6.09 3.97
N SER A 20 9.89 6.23 2.91
CA SER A 20 8.77 7.17 2.85
C SER A 20 7.62 6.83 3.80
N PHE A 21 7.57 5.61 4.32
CA PHE A 21 6.59 5.16 5.32
C PHE A 21 6.94 5.63 6.74
N PHE A 22 8.10 6.24 6.93
CA PHE A 22 8.55 6.75 8.22
C PHE A 22 8.72 8.26 8.20
N PRO A 23 8.34 8.98 9.28
CA PRO A 23 8.68 10.38 9.42
C PRO A 23 10.19 10.61 9.35
N LYS A 24 10.63 11.81 8.95
CA LYS A 24 12.06 12.11 8.78
C LYS A 24 12.90 11.83 10.04
N GLY A 25 12.35 12.08 11.23
CA GLY A 25 13.02 11.82 12.52
C GLY A 25 13.01 10.36 12.98
N LYS A 26 12.36 9.44 12.25
CA LYS A 26 12.17 8.03 12.61
C LYS A 26 12.73 7.05 11.56
N ARG A 27 13.82 7.45 10.89
CA ARG A 27 14.41 6.68 9.78
C ARG A 27 15.74 6.00 10.14
N GLN A 28 16.05 5.92 11.41
CA GLN A 28 17.23 5.22 11.92
C GLN A 28 16.94 3.73 12.04
N SER A 29 17.96 2.91 11.79
CA SER A 29 17.89 1.45 11.97
C SER A 29 16.76 0.76 11.22
N LEU A 30 16.41 1.28 10.04
CA LEU A 30 15.42 0.61 9.18
C LEU A 30 16.00 -0.66 8.59
N ILE A 31 15.16 -1.66 8.37
CA ILE A 31 15.54 -2.89 7.67
C ILE A 31 15.99 -2.53 6.26
N THR A 32 17.13 -3.06 5.85
CA THR A 32 17.67 -2.90 4.50
C THR A 32 18.06 -4.24 3.91
N VAL A 33 17.90 -4.40 2.61
CA VAL A 33 18.29 -5.59 1.86
C VAL A 33 18.99 -5.19 0.56
N ASP A 34 19.92 -6.02 0.09
CA ASP A 34 20.61 -5.82 -1.19
C ASP A 34 19.62 -5.84 -2.36
N SER A 35 19.67 -4.86 -3.22
CA SER A 35 18.71 -4.67 -4.30
C SER A 35 19.34 -4.19 -5.60
N CYS A 36 18.76 -4.58 -6.74
CA CYS A 36 19.07 -4.01 -8.05
C CYS A 36 18.15 -2.80 -8.36
N ASP A 37 18.47 -2.05 -9.41
CA ASP A 37 17.70 -0.86 -9.80
C ASP A 37 16.23 -1.15 -10.05
N THR A 38 15.91 -2.30 -10.66
CA THR A 38 14.52 -2.71 -10.93
C THR A 38 13.71 -2.88 -9.63
N HIS A 39 14.32 -3.46 -8.60
CA HIS A 39 13.65 -3.76 -7.33
C HIS A 39 13.89 -2.70 -6.24
N ASN A 40 14.48 -1.56 -6.62
CA ASN A 40 14.66 -0.39 -5.77
C ASN A 40 14.11 0.86 -6.47
N GLN A 41 14.91 1.52 -7.31
CA GLN A 41 14.55 2.84 -7.87
C GLN A 41 13.36 2.78 -8.83
N ALA A 42 13.30 1.76 -9.70
CA ALA A 42 12.24 1.64 -10.69
C ALA A 42 10.84 1.44 -10.07
N LYS A 43 10.77 0.88 -8.84
CA LYS A 43 9.50 0.68 -8.14
C LYS A 43 9.04 1.89 -7.29
N SER A 44 9.79 2.98 -7.24
CA SER A 44 9.48 4.13 -6.38
C SER A 44 8.09 4.73 -6.60
N LYS A 45 7.56 4.66 -7.84
CA LYS A 45 6.19 5.09 -8.15
C LYS A 45 5.14 4.16 -7.53
N GLU A 46 5.45 2.87 -7.43
CA GLU A 46 4.59 1.88 -6.77
C GLU A 46 4.55 2.14 -5.26
N ASP A 47 5.71 2.39 -4.67
CA ASP A 47 5.83 2.73 -3.24
C ASP A 47 5.04 4.01 -2.90
N GLU A 48 5.12 5.02 -3.76
CA GLU A 48 4.36 6.26 -3.59
C GLU A 48 2.85 6.03 -3.70
N TYR A 49 2.41 5.23 -4.67
CA TYR A 49 1.01 4.87 -4.88
C TYR A 49 0.43 4.13 -3.67
N ILE A 50 1.08 3.05 -3.22
CA ILE A 50 0.61 2.28 -2.07
C ILE A 50 0.61 3.11 -0.80
N ARG A 51 1.67 3.89 -0.56
CA ARG A 51 1.74 4.81 0.57
C ARG A 51 0.57 5.80 0.56
N ALA A 52 0.22 6.34 -0.60
CA ALA A 52 -0.89 7.28 -0.72
C ALA A 52 -2.22 6.62 -0.38
N ILE A 53 -2.46 5.39 -0.84
CA ILE A 53 -3.66 4.62 -0.50
C ILE A 53 -3.75 4.41 1.00
N LEU A 54 -2.70 3.87 1.62
CA LEU A 54 -2.72 3.57 3.05
C LEU A 54 -2.93 4.83 3.89
N LEU A 55 -2.20 5.92 3.60
CA LEU A 55 -2.30 7.18 4.37
C LEU A 55 -3.61 7.94 4.15
N SER A 56 -4.32 7.68 3.06
CA SER A 56 -5.65 8.25 2.81
C SER A 56 -6.78 7.47 3.47
N SER A 57 -6.48 6.33 4.11
CA SER A 57 -7.50 5.50 4.74
C SER A 57 -8.08 6.15 6.00
N ILE A 58 -9.41 6.14 6.10
CA ILE A 58 -10.16 6.54 7.29
C ILE A 58 -9.83 5.66 8.51
N LYS A 59 -9.35 4.43 8.30
CA LYS A 59 -8.94 3.51 9.38
C LYS A 59 -7.78 4.05 10.22
N LEU A 60 -7.09 5.09 9.74
CA LEU A 60 -6.01 5.77 10.44
C LEU A 60 -6.46 6.99 11.25
N ASP A 61 -7.74 7.33 11.26
CA ASP A 61 -8.24 8.48 12.01
C ASP A 61 -8.00 8.30 13.50
N GLY A 62 -7.58 9.39 14.15
CA GLY A 62 -7.21 9.40 15.57
C GLY A 62 -5.80 8.88 15.89
N GLN A 63 -5.01 8.47 14.89
CA GLN A 63 -3.63 8.03 15.09
C GLN A 63 -2.64 9.20 15.00
N HIS A 64 -2.41 9.91 16.10
CA HIS A 64 -1.57 11.12 16.15
C HIS A 64 -0.14 10.90 15.66
N GLN A 65 0.44 9.71 15.86
CA GLN A 65 1.82 9.40 15.45
C GLN A 65 2.05 9.47 13.94
N ILE A 66 0.99 9.31 13.12
CA ILE A 66 1.07 9.34 11.65
C ILE A 66 0.52 10.61 11.00
N GLU A 67 -0.03 11.56 11.78
CA GLU A 67 -0.60 12.81 11.26
C GLU A 67 0.38 13.55 10.34
N GLY A 68 1.62 13.70 10.73
CA GLY A 68 2.64 14.35 9.90
C GLY A 68 2.94 13.65 8.57
N LEU A 69 2.75 12.31 8.50
CA LEU A 69 2.82 11.56 7.24
C LEU A 69 1.57 11.79 6.39
N ARG A 70 0.38 11.80 7.00
CA ARG A 70 -0.90 12.09 6.32
C ARG A 70 -0.88 13.50 5.73
N ASP A 71 -0.46 14.50 6.49
CA ASP A 71 -0.31 15.88 6.03
C ASP A 71 0.66 15.99 4.85
N THR A 72 1.77 15.27 4.92
CA THR A 72 2.76 15.26 3.83
C THR A 72 2.17 14.60 2.58
N ASN A 73 1.38 13.55 2.74
CA ASN A 73 0.65 12.88 1.67
C ASN A 73 -0.40 13.81 1.04
N ALA A 74 -1.24 14.43 1.85
CA ALA A 74 -2.26 15.36 1.39
C ALA A 74 -1.64 16.53 0.58
N ARG A 75 -0.57 17.15 1.11
CA ARG A 75 0.17 18.19 0.39
C ARG A 75 0.82 17.70 -0.91
N ALA A 76 1.21 16.43 -1.01
CA ALA A 76 1.74 15.87 -2.25
C ALA A 76 0.64 15.70 -3.31
N LEU A 77 -0.54 15.23 -2.90
CA LEU A 77 -1.72 15.15 -3.76
C LEU A 77 -2.17 16.54 -4.25
N GLU A 78 -2.28 17.49 -3.33
CA GLU A 78 -2.64 18.89 -3.63
C GLU A 78 -1.67 19.52 -4.64
N ARG A 79 -0.35 19.34 -4.44
CA ARG A 79 0.64 19.83 -5.40
C ARG A 79 0.52 19.19 -6.78
N GLY A 80 0.12 17.93 -6.87
CA GLY A 80 -0.16 17.25 -8.14
C GLY A 80 -1.28 17.96 -8.90
N VAL A 81 -2.40 18.18 -8.22
CA VAL A 81 -3.55 18.91 -8.76
C VAL A 81 -3.16 20.34 -9.18
N LYS A 82 -2.48 21.07 -8.29
CA LYS A 82 -2.04 22.44 -8.59
C LYS A 82 -1.17 22.53 -9.84
N ARG A 83 -0.19 21.62 -9.99
CA ARG A 83 0.67 21.57 -11.19
C ARG A 83 -0.12 21.32 -12.48
N ALA A 84 -1.15 20.48 -12.43
CA ALA A 84 -2.01 20.23 -13.57
C ALA A 84 -2.66 21.52 -14.05
N PHE A 85 -3.18 22.35 -13.14
CA PHE A 85 -3.78 23.63 -13.46
C PHE A 85 -2.75 24.73 -13.86
N GLU A 86 -1.55 24.70 -13.31
CA GLU A 86 -0.47 25.66 -13.66
C GLU A 86 0.04 25.49 -15.10
N ARG A 87 -0.07 24.30 -15.69
CA ARG A 87 0.29 24.02 -17.07
C ARG A 87 -0.60 24.69 -18.13
N ARG A 88 -1.58 25.46 -17.71
CA ARG A 88 -2.54 26.21 -18.55
C ARG A 88 -2.94 25.45 -19.81
N PRO A 89 -4.06 24.72 -19.80
CA PRO A 89 -4.56 24.04 -20.97
C PRO A 89 -4.74 25.04 -22.13
N THR A 90 -4.56 24.58 -23.36
CA THR A 90 -4.92 25.39 -24.53
C THR A 90 -6.41 25.75 -24.48
N LYS A 91 -6.84 26.72 -25.30
CA LYS A 91 -8.28 27.07 -25.36
C LYS A 91 -9.15 25.88 -25.77
N GLU A 92 -8.64 25.05 -26.66
CA GLU A 92 -9.28 23.82 -27.14
C GLU A 92 -9.39 22.80 -25.99
N GLN A 93 -8.29 22.57 -25.28
CA GLN A 93 -8.26 21.67 -24.11
C GLN A 93 -9.18 22.16 -23.00
N ALA A 94 -9.19 23.48 -22.73
CA ALA A 94 -10.07 24.05 -21.72
C ALA A 94 -11.55 23.86 -22.08
N LYS A 95 -11.92 24.02 -23.37
CA LYS A 95 -13.26 23.74 -23.86
C LYS A 95 -13.60 22.27 -23.68
N GLU A 96 -12.69 21.36 -24.06
CA GLU A 96 -12.91 19.93 -23.94
C GLU A 96 -13.10 19.50 -22.47
N VAL A 97 -12.35 20.10 -21.50
CA VAL A 97 -12.55 19.87 -20.06
C VAL A 97 -13.95 20.29 -19.63
N LEU A 98 -14.46 21.45 -20.10
CA LEU A 98 -15.83 21.90 -19.79
C LEU A 98 -16.87 20.94 -20.36
N ASP A 99 -16.72 20.52 -21.63
CA ASP A 99 -17.61 19.55 -22.26
C ASP A 99 -17.65 18.20 -21.49
N ILE A 100 -16.49 17.75 -20.92
CA ILE A 100 -16.41 16.55 -20.09
C ILE A 100 -17.12 16.76 -18.75
N ILE A 101 -16.95 17.93 -18.10
CA ILE A 101 -17.63 18.26 -16.85
C ILE A 101 -19.15 18.25 -17.05
N GLU A 102 -19.66 18.94 -18.09
CA GLU A 102 -21.08 18.98 -18.43
C GLU A 102 -21.63 17.58 -18.73
N LYS A 103 -20.87 16.75 -19.45
CA LYS A 103 -21.27 15.37 -19.79
C LYS A 103 -21.61 14.52 -18.58
N TYR A 104 -20.93 14.76 -17.45
CA TYR A 104 -21.12 13.98 -16.23
C TYR A 104 -21.91 14.72 -15.13
N GLU A 105 -22.44 15.91 -15.43
CA GLU A 105 -23.24 16.67 -14.48
C GLU A 105 -24.41 15.83 -13.95
N GLY A 106 -24.58 15.80 -12.64
CA GLY A 106 -25.63 15.01 -11.97
C GLY A 106 -25.32 13.51 -11.81
N ASP A 107 -24.21 13.00 -12.36
CA ASP A 107 -23.80 11.61 -12.13
C ASP A 107 -23.17 11.48 -10.73
N PRO A 108 -23.60 10.49 -9.90
CA PRO A 108 -23.00 10.25 -8.57
C PRO A 108 -21.47 10.02 -8.60
N ARG A 109 -20.93 9.69 -9.76
CA ARG A 109 -19.48 9.49 -9.99
C ARG A 109 -18.88 10.57 -10.90
N ALA A 110 -19.53 11.73 -11.01
CA ALA A 110 -19.10 12.81 -11.92
C ALA A 110 -17.63 13.13 -11.78
N GLY A 111 -17.14 13.30 -10.55
CA GLY A 111 -15.73 13.61 -10.29
C GLY A 111 -14.78 12.55 -10.84
N ALA A 112 -14.99 11.27 -10.51
CA ALA A 112 -14.14 10.17 -10.98
C ALA A 112 -14.17 10.02 -12.51
N LYS A 113 -15.36 10.08 -13.12
CA LYS A 113 -15.52 9.96 -14.57
C LYS A 113 -14.84 11.11 -15.30
N THR A 114 -15.00 12.32 -14.81
CA THR A 114 -14.35 13.53 -15.35
C THR A 114 -12.84 13.40 -15.30
N PHE A 115 -12.26 13.06 -14.14
CA PHE A 115 -10.81 12.86 -13.98
C PHE A 115 -10.28 11.76 -14.91
N ASN A 116 -10.94 10.61 -14.96
CA ASN A 116 -10.52 9.49 -15.79
C ASN A 116 -10.57 9.83 -17.30
N GLU A 117 -11.59 10.56 -17.77
CA GLU A 117 -11.70 10.94 -19.17
C GLU A 117 -10.65 12.01 -19.55
N ILE A 118 -10.42 13.00 -18.70
CA ILE A 118 -9.37 14.03 -18.90
C ILE A 118 -7.98 13.36 -18.97
N ASP A 119 -7.69 12.42 -18.08
CA ASP A 119 -6.43 11.69 -18.06
C ASP A 119 -6.27 10.80 -19.30
N SER A 120 -7.30 10.01 -19.65
CA SER A 120 -7.28 9.11 -20.82
C SER A 120 -7.06 9.83 -22.14
N LYS A 121 -7.50 11.06 -22.23
CA LYS A 121 -7.27 11.95 -23.38
C LYS A 121 -5.95 12.71 -23.33
N GLY A 122 -5.18 12.57 -22.24
CA GLY A 122 -3.90 13.26 -22.05
C GLY A 122 -4.04 14.79 -21.97
N ILE A 123 -5.23 15.30 -21.61
CA ILE A 123 -5.50 16.75 -21.56
C ILE A 123 -4.76 17.37 -20.36
N MET A 124 -4.83 16.71 -19.19
CA MET A 124 -4.18 17.15 -17.95
C MET A 124 -3.63 15.94 -17.21
N ASP A 125 -2.47 16.12 -16.59
CA ASP A 125 -1.83 15.12 -15.72
C ASP A 125 -1.97 15.56 -14.28
N PHE A 126 -2.86 14.93 -13.54
CA PHE A 126 -3.08 15.15 -12.11
C PHE A 126 -2.15 14.29 -11.23
N GLY A 127 -1.21 13.56 -11.87
CA GLY A 127 -0.27 12.72 -11.16
C GLY A 127 -0.96 11.64 -10.33
N LEU A 128 -0.59 11.56 -9.06
CA LEU A 128 -1.10 10.52 -8.15
C LEU A 128 -2.64 10.60 -7.95
N MET A 129 -3.24 11.80 -8.06
CA MET A 129 -4.70 11.95 -7.93
C MET A 129 -5.48 11.20 -9.00
N THR A 130 -4.97 11.08 -10.22
CA THR A 130 -5.60 10.27 -11.27
C THR A 130 -5.72 8.82 -10.85
N LEU A 131 -4.67 8.28 -10.21
CA LEU A 131 -4.66 6.89 -9.75
C LEU A 131 -5.63 6.65 -8.57
N LEU A 132 -5.78 7.64 -7.68
CA LEU A 132 -6.67 7.54 -6.52
C LEU A 132 -8.15 7.80 -6.86
N ASN A 133 -8.43 8.55 -7.92
CA ASN A 133 -9.81 8.84 -8.33
C ASN A 133 -10.44 7.77 -9.23
N LYS A 134 -9.75 6.68 -9.51
CA LYS A 134 -10.32 5.61 -10.31
C LYS A 134 -11.56 5.03 -9.61
N ASP A 135 -12.73 5.19 -10.23
CA ASP A 135 -14.02 4.76 -9.70
C ASP A 135 -14.38 5.30 -8.30
N ALA A 136 -13.87 6.49 -7.94
CA ALA A 136 -14.19 7.13 -6.67
C ALA A 136 -15.70 7.38 -6.52
N ARG A 137 -16.22 7.14 -5.32
CA ARG A 137 -17.64 7.33 -4.95
C ARG A 137 -17.71 8.01 -3.59
N GLU A 138 -18.67 8.92 -3.45
CA GLU A 138 -19.04 9.41 -2.13
C GLU A 138 -19.83 8.33 -1.39
N GLU A 139 -19.45 8.05 -0.17
CA GLU A 139 -20.09 7.08 0.71
C GLU A 139 -20.17 7.62 2.11
N SER A 140 -21.17 7.13 2.87
CA SER A 140 -21.24 7.34 4.30
C SER A 140 -20.85 6.04 5.01
N VAL A 141 -19.95 6.13 5.97
CA VAL A 141 -19.56 5.01 6.82
C VAL A 141 -19.77 5.37 8.28
N VAL A 142 -20.01 4.36 9.10
CA VAL A 142 -20.15 4.56 10.56
C VAL A 142 -18.74 4.53 11.16
N GLY A 143 -18.33 5.62 11.81
CA GLY A 143 -17.05 5.72 12.52
C GLY A 143 -17.04 4.87 13.80
N ASN A 144 -15.86 4.76 14.42
CA ASN A 144 -15.66 3.96 15.63
C ASN A 144 -16.50 4.44 16.83
N ASN A 145 -16.94 5.68 16.83
CA ASN A 145 -17.79 6.31 17.84
C ASN A 145 -19.30 6.27 17.47
N GLY A 146 -19.67 5.58 16.39
CA GLY A 146 -21.06 5.48 15.93
C GLY A 146 -21.54 6.69 15.14
N GLU A 147 -20.70 7.67 14.85
CA GLU A 147 -21.03 8.82 14.01
C GLU A 147 -20.99 8.47 12.52
N GLU A 148 -21.85 9.09 11.74
CA GLU A 148 -21.84 8.97 10.29
C GLU A 148 -20.77 9.90 9.70
N ILE A 149 -19.78 9.31 9.01
CA ILE A 149 -18.68 10.01 8.37
C ILE A 149 -18.86 9.93 6.85
N LYS A 150 -18.97 11.10 6.19
CA LYS A 150 -18.91 11.18 4.73
C LYS A 150 -17.48 10.98 4.28
N THR A 151 -17.27 10.04 3.39
CA THR A 151 -15.95 9.69 2.86
C THR A 151 -16.02 9.40 1.37
N THR A 152 -14.89 9.13 0.77
CA THR A 152 -14.79 8.72 -0.62
C THR A 152 -14.16 7.34 -0.68
N SER A 153 -14.87 6.36 -1.22
CA SER A 153 -14.30 5.07 -1.58
C SER A 153 -13.74 5.10 -3.00
N PHE A 154 -12.74 4.29 -3.27
CA PHE A 154 -12.14 4.15 -4.59
C PHE A 154 -11.62 2.72 -4.78
N ILE A 155 -11.48 2.32 -6.05
CA ILE A 155 -10.90 1.03 -6.40
C ILE A 155 -9.39 1.21 -6.53
N TYR A 156 -8.61 0.42 -5.80
CA TYR A 156 -7.17 0.38 -5.94
C TYR A 156 -6.73 -0.67 -6.96
N ASP A 157 -5.55 -0.46 -7.56
CA ASP A 157 -4.95 -1.42 -8.48
C ASP A 157 -4.40 -2.63 -7.71
N GLN A 158 -5.14 -3.75 -7.75
CA GLN A 158 -4.80 -4.98 -7.04
C GLN A 158 -3.41 -5.49 -7.44
N LYS A 159 -3.05 -5.42 -8.73
CA LYS A 159 -1.74 -5.92 -9.21
C LYS A 159 -0.58 -5.14 -8.60
N ARG A 160 -0.70 -3.81 -8.54
CA ARG A 160 0.33 -2.96 -7.90
C ARG A 160 0.43 -3.24 -6.41
N PHE A 161 -0.72 -3.46 -5.78
CA PHE A 161 -0.82 -3.82 -4.37
C PHE A 161 -0.10 -5.14 -4.09
N ASP A 162 -0.40 -6.19 -4.88
CA ASP A 162 0.20 -7.51 -4.74
C ASP A 162 1.72 -7.46 -4.93
N ILE A 163 2.21 -6.78 -5.97
CA ILE A 163 3.65 -6.61 -6.23
C ILE A 163 4.35 -5.93 -5.05
N PHE A 164 3.79 -4.85 -4.52
CA PHE A 164 4.38 -4.13 -3.40
C PHE A 164 4.52 -5.01 -2.17
N PHE A 165 3.45 -5.72 -1.79
CA PHE A 165 3.45 -6.56 -0.60
C PHE A 165 4.28 -7.84 -0.79
N GLU A 166 4.36 -8.38 -2.00
CA GLU A 166 5.31 -9.44 -2.32
C GLU A 166 6.77 -8.96 -2.16
N CYS A 167 7.12 -7.78 -2.65
CA CYS A 167 8.45 -7.20 -2.43
C CYS A 167 8.77 -7.04 -0.94
N MET A 168 7.82 -6.57 -0.15
CA MET A 168 7.99 -6.46 1.30
C MET A 168 8.21 -7.83 1.95
N ALA A 169 7.38 -8.81 1.63
CA ALA A 169 7.48 -10.16 2.17
C ALA A 169 8.84 -10.79 1.86
N ARG A 170 9.28 -10.74 0.59
CA ARG A 170 10.60 -11.23 0.17
C ARG A 170 11.76 -10.50 0.86
N GLY A 171 11.60 -9.20 1.09
CA GLY A 171 12.58 -8.41 1.83
C GLY A 171 12.69 -8.82 3.29
N ILE A 172 11.57 -9.06 3.98
CA ILE A 172 11.56 -9.60 5.35
C ILE A 172 12.23 -10.98 5.38
N PHE A 173 11.87 -11.88 4.45
CA PHE A 173 12.45 -13.21 4.32
C PHE A 173 13.97 -13.13 4.16
N PHE A 174 14.46 -12.31 3.22
CA PHE A 174 15.89 -12.14 2.98
C PHE A 174 16.62 -11.57 4.20
N HIS A 175 16.02 -10.61 4.89
CA HIS A 175 16.58 -10.01 6.10
C HIS A 175 16.73 -11.03 7.22
N GLU A 176 15.74 -11.90 7.43
CA GLU A 176 15.73 -12.87 8.51
C GLU A 176 16.60 -14.11 8.25
N LEU A 177 16.67 -14.56 7.00
CA LEU A 177 17.29 -15.84 6.67
C LEU A 177 18.61 -15.67 5.90
N GLY A 178 18.92 -14.50 5.39
CA GLY A 178 20.13 -14.23 4.59
C GLY A 178 20.12 -14.89 3.22
N GLU A 179 18.99 -15.40 2.76
CA GLU A 179 18.85 -16.10 1.49
C GLU A 179 17.66 -15.59 0.67
N ARG A 180 17.73 -15.75 -0.66
CA ARG A 180 16.66 -15.34 -1.55
C ARG A 180 15.62 -16.45 -1.68
N TRP A 181 14.35 -16.08 -1.54
CA TRP A 181 13.25 -16.98 -1.85
C TRP A 181 13.01 -17.09 -3.36
N GLU A 182 13.00 -18.31 -3.91
CA GLU A 182 12.80 -18.55 -5.35
C GLU A 182 11.37 -18.98 -5.71
N GLY A 183 10.61 -19.44 -4.72
CA GLY A 183 9.23 -19.90 -4.89
C GLY A 183 8.20 -18.77 -5.00
N ARG A 184 6.94 -19.16 -5.04
CA ARG A 184 5.82 -18.20 -4.91
C ARG A 184 5.68 -17.75 -3.47
N VAL A 185 5.19 -16.52 -3.30
CA VAL A 185 4.79 -15.96 -2.03
C VAL A 185 3.31 -15.63 -2.12
N ASN A 186 2.53 -16.12 -1.17
CA ASN A 186 1.13 -15.72 -1.03
C ASN A 186 1.05 -14.66 0.07
N VAL A 187 0.55 -13.47 -0.24
CA VAL A 187 0.33 -12.43 0.76
C VAL A 187 -1.17 -12.24 0.94
N LEU A 188 -1.62 -12.51 2.16
CA LEU A 188 -3.00 -12.30 2.58
C LEU A 188 -3.11 -10.94 3.24
N SER A 189 -4.08 -10.14 2.83
CA SER A 189 -4.42 -8.87 3.49
C SER A 189 -5.62 -9.08 4.41
N HIS A 190 -5.46 -8.78 5.70
CA HIS A 190 -6.51 -8.93 6.69
C HIS A 190 -7.34 -7.67 6.90
N THR A 191 -6.81 -6.52 6.50
CA THR A 191 -7.48 -5.23 6.72
C THR A 191 -8.35 -4.79 5.56
N PHE A 192 -8.04 -5.26 4.33
CA PHE A 192 -8.76 -4.90 3.11
C PHE A 192 -9.78 -5.97 2.68
N LEU A 193 -10.22 -6.79 3.62
CA LEU A 193 -11.37 -7.66 3.38
C LEU A 193 -12.61 -6.79 3.13
N LYS A 194 -13.38 -7.15 2.11
CA LYS A 194 -14.67 -6.50 1.85
C LYS A 194 -15.62 -6.77 3.00
N ASP A 195 -16.53 -5.85 3.27
CA ASP A 195 -17.55 -6.05 4.30
C ASP A 195 -18.44 -7.27 4.02
N ASP A 196 -18.68 -7.56 2.73
CA ASP A 196 -19.40 -8.73 2.22
C ASP A 196 -18.50 -9.96 2.01
N ALA A 197 -17.23 -9.92 2.43
CA ALA A 197 -16.33 -11.07 2.34
C ALA A 197 -16.94 -12.28 3.05
N ALA A 198 -16.75 -13.46 2.45
CA ALA A 198 -17.28 -14.71 2.99
C ALA A 198 -16.81 -14.93 4.44
N GLN A 199 -17.70 -15.45 5.29
CA GLN A 199 -17.37 -15.70 6.71
C GLN A 199 -16.12 -16.59 6.87
N ARG A 200 -15.90 -17.51 5.91
CA ARG A 200 -14.69 -18.34 5.85
C ARG A 200 -13.42 -17.51 5.78
N ASP A 201 -13.40 -16.45 4.94
CA ASP A 201 -12.22 -15.62 4.74
C ASP A 201 -11.95 -14.75 5.97
N LYS A 202 -13.02 -14.25 6.61
CA LYS A 202 -12.94 -13.53 7.88
C LYS A 202 -12.40 -14.42 9.00
N ASN A 203 -12.87 -15.67 9.09
CA ASN A 203 -12.42 -16.63 10.10
C ASN A 203 -10.94 -16.99 9.86
N LEU A 204 -10.55 -17.26 8.62
CA LEU A 204 -9.16 -17.57 8.26
C LEU A 204 -8.22 -16.41 8.62
N SER A 205 -8.63 -15.19 8.31
CA SER A 205 -7.90 -13.97 8.67
C SER A 205 -7.68 -13.86 10.19
N ASN A 206 -8.73 -14.07 10.96
CA ASN A 206 -8.66 -14.06 12.43
C ASN A 206 -7.77 -15.17 12.96
N GLU A 207 -7.85 -16.38 12.40
CA GLU A 207 -7.00 -17.50 12.78
C GLU A 207 -5.52 -17.19 12.57
N TYR A 208 -5.13 -16.66 11.41
CA TYR A 208 -3.75 -16.25 11.17
C TYR A 208 -3.26 -15.19 12.17
N LEU A 209 -4.07 -14.17 12.45
CA LEU A 209 -3.68 -13.09 13.37
C LEU A 209 -3.59 -13.53 14.84
N GLN A 210 -4.37 -14.53 15.27
CA GLN A 210 -4.36 -15.04 16.64
C GLN A 210 -3.09 -15.85 16.98
N HIS A 211 -2.40 -16.39 15.98
CA HIS A 211 -1.18 -17.20 16.20
C HIS A 211 0.08 -16.38 16.40
N PHE A 212 -0.01 -15.05 16.42
CA PHE A 212 1.14 -14.17 16.57
C PHE A 212 1.10 -13.40 17.88
N ASP A 213 2.22 -13.41 18.56
CA ASP A 213 2.46 -12.60 19.77
C ASP A 213 3.13 -11.28 19.38
N TRP A 214 2.31 -10.28 19.12
CA TRP A 214 2.79 -8.95 18.77
C TRP A 214 3.65 -8.26 19.85
N SER A 215 3.72 -8.81 21.06
CA SER A 215 4.60 -8.30 22.12
C SER A 215 6.08 -8.53 21.79
N GLU A 216 6.39 -9.57 21.01
CA GLU A 216 7.74 -9.91 20.55
C GLU A 216 8.02 -9.48 19.11
N ALA A 217 7.11 -8.75 18.49
CA ALA A 217 7.25 -8.32 17.11
C ALA A 217 8.52 -7.50 16.90
N LYS A 218 9.27 -7.86 15.86
CA LYS A 218 10.46 -7.15 15.39
C LYS A 218 10.07 -5.97 14.49
N GLY A 219 10.97 -5.07 14.25
CA GLY A 219 10.84 -3.98 13.29
C GLY A 219 11.49 -2.71 13.79
N ALA A 220 11.90 -1.86 12.86
CA ALA A 220 12.36 -0.53 13.19
C ALA A 220 11.13 0.36 13.42
N GLN A 221 11.00 0.93 14.62
CA GLN A 221 9.88 1.83 14.91
C GLN A 221 8.51 1.14 14.86
N ASN A 222 8.20 0.27 15.79
CA ASN A 222 6.98 -0.56 15.88
C ASN A 222 5.66 0.21 15.73
N GLU A 223 5.67 1.52 15.87
CA GLU A 223 4.50 2.38 15.59
C GLU A 223 4.16 2.46 14.10
N TYR A 224 5.16 2.30 13.23
CA TYR A 224 5.02 2.44 11.77
C TYR A 224 5.08 1.11 11.04
N PHE A 225 5.93 0.20 11.53
CA PHE A 225 6.10 -1.12 10.96
C PHE A 225 6.60 -2.12 12.00
N CYS A 226 5.95 -3.26 12.06
CA CYS A 226 6.43 -4.42 12.83
C CYS A 226 6.09 -5.72 12.10
N TYR A 227 6.83 -6.76 12.40
CA TYR A 227 6.59 -8.10 11.87
C TYR A 227 7.03 -9.17 12.86
N GLU A 228 6.49 -10.35 12.69
CA GLU A 228 6.87 -11.55 13.40
C GLU A 228 6.87 -12.74 12.44
N GLY A 229 7.77 -13.69 12.69
CA GLY A 229 7.90 -14.88 11.85
C GLY A 229 7.63 -16.16 12.63
N ALA A 230 6.97 -17.12 11.98
CA ALA A 230 6.79 -18.46 12.49
C ALA A 230 7.10 -19.51 11.41
N ASN A 231 7.58 -20.68 11.87
CA ASN A 231 7.85 -21.82 11.02
C ASN A 231 6.81 -22.91 11.27
N LYS A 232 6.26 -23.46 10.20
CA LYS A 232 5.49 -24.69 10.27
C LYS A 232 6.41 -25.85 9.90
N LEU A 233 6.57 -26.79 10.83
CA LEU A 233 7.36 -28.03 10.64
C LEU A 233 6.42 -29.19 10.38
N ASN A 234 6.86 -30.10 9.52
CA ASN A 234 6.22 -31.40 9.39
C ASN A 234 6.25 -32.13 10.72
N PRO A 235 5.14 -32.59 11.26
CA PRO A 235 5.09 -33.20 12.59
C PRO A 235 5.88 -34.52 12.68
N VAL A 236 6.13 -35.21 11.54
CA VAL A 236 6.83 -36.50 11.47
C VAL A 236 8.31 -36.31 11.10
N THR A 237 8.58 -35.66 9.96
CA THR A 237 9.97 -35.50 9.46
C THR A 237 10.74 -34.38 10.13
N LYS A 238 10.03 -33.45 10.81
CA LYS A 238 10.58 -32.20 11.37
C LYS A 238 11.18 -31.25 10.34
N GLU A 239 10.98 -31.54 9.05
CA GLU A 239 11.37 -30.64 7.97
C GLU A 239 10.45 -29.43 7.93
N ARG A 240 10.97 -28.31 7.43
CA ARG A 240 10.20 -27.07 7.30
C ARG A 240 9.24 -27.18 6.12
N GLU A 241 7.93 -27.06 6.39
CA GLU A 241 6.89 -27.08 5.35
C GLU A 241 6.58 -25.67 4.83
N SER A 242 6.57 -24.70 5.73
CA SER A 242 6.31 -23.31 5.37
C SER A 242 6.87 -22.34 6.41
N ILE A 243 7.10 -21.11 5.95
CA ILE A 243 7.44 -19.97 6.79
C ILE A 243 6.31 -18.96 6.64
N PHE A 244 5.93 -18.35 7.75
CA PHE A 244 4.95 -17.29 7.81
C PHE A 244 5.61 -16.03 8.37
N PHE A 245 5.32 -14.88 7.74
CA PHE A 245 5.60 -13.58 8.33
C PHE A 245 4.29 -12.80 8.40
N ASN A 246 3.84 -12.55 9.61
CA ASN A 246 2.84 -11.51 9.85
C ASN A 246 3.54 -10.18 9.95
N PHE A 247 2.99 -9.18 9.31
CA PHE A 247 3.50 -7.81 9.42
C PHE A 247 2.37 -6.81 9.46
N CYS A 248 2.65 -5.70 10.10
CA CYS A 248 1.69 -4.63 10.31
C CYS A 248 2.28 -3.28 9.92
N ILE A 249 1.52 -2.49 9.19
CA ILE A 249 1.86 -1.12 8.83
C ILE A 249 0.91 -0.17 9.58
N PHE A 250 1.47 0.85 10.23
CA PHE A 250 0.75 1.89 10.98
C PHE A 250 -0.19 1.32 12.05
N LYS A 251 0.14 0.18 12.65
CA LYS A 251 -0.71 -0.53 13.62
C LYS A 251 -2.16 -0.78 13.17
N THR A 252 -2.40 -0.75 11.86
CA THR A 252 -3.74 -0.81 11.26
C THR A 252 -3.84 -1.82 10.14
N PHE A 253 -2.83 -1.88 9.28
CA PHE A 253 -2.86 -2.71 8.08
C PHE A 253 -2.08 -3.99 8.32
N TYR A 254 -2.79 -5.10 8.44
CA TYR A 254 -2.26 -6.41 8.79
C TYR A 254 -2.20 -7.32 7.59
N PHE A 255 -1.07 -8.02 7.44
CA PHE A 255 -0.78 -8.93 6.35
C PHE A 255 -0.10 -10.19 6.86
N THR A 256 -0.33 -11.32 6.16
CA THR A 256 0.42 -12.55 6.36
C THR A 256 1.05 -12.98 5.05
N ALA A 257 2.36 -13.09 5.01
CA ALA A 257 3.11 -13.69 3.91
C ALA A 257 3.38 -15.17 4.19
N ILE A 258 3.11 -16.01 3.21
CA ILE A 258 3.24 -17.48 3.30
C ILE A 258 4.23 -17.95 2.24
N PHE A 259 5.31 -18.60 2.72
CA PHE A 259 6.36 -19.21 1.93
C PHE A 259 6.25 -20.73 2.06
N GLN A 260 5.94 -21.43 0.98
CA GLN A 260 5.76 -22.89 0.97
C GLN A 260 6.95 -23.54 0.28
N PHE A 261 7.59 -24.50 0.94
CA PHE A 261 8.73 -25.27 0.42
C PHE A 261 8.28 -26.42 -0.46
#